data_f93830b392f9547cd8c1ee64bf5b7df9
#
_entry.id   f93830b392f9547cd8c1ee64bf5b7df9
#
_cell.length_a   1.000
_cell.length_b   1.000
_cell.length_c   1.000
_cell.angle_alpha   90.00
_cell.angle_beta   90.00
_cell.angle_gamma   90.00
#
_symmetry.space_group_name_H-M   'P 1'
#
loop_
_entity.id
_entity.type
_entity.pdbx_description
1 polymer ?
#
loop_
_entity_poly.entity_id
_entity_poly.type
_entity_poly.pdbx_seq_one_letter_code
_entity_poly.pdbx_strand_id
1 'polypeptide(L)'
;VDNIVLENASEESAKAAIISECKALKALCYFNLLRLFAPAYDKDPQADGIVLKERLGLEFPKRSSIEDCVSAIRTLLTEAADTENAPEKNGWLSQTAVYYLLAELELYAGQYGQAAIYAEKILEQATDDMFTVAGYKRLWETASCKGRIFAFYTAKSYYADIQFNETS
;
A
#
# COMPACT_ATOMS: atom_id res chain seq x y z
N VAL A 1 -4.41 -14.07 13.68
CA VAL A 1 -5.70 -13.35 13.71
C VAL A 1 -6.87 -14.34 13.68
N ASP A 2 -6.75 -15.46 12.96
CA ASP A 2 -7.84 -16.45 12.80
C ASP A 2 -8.25 -17.17 14.10
N ASN A 3 -7.38 -17.17 15.10
CA ASN A 3 -7.61 -17.82 16.40
C ASN A 3 -8.17 -16.88 17.49
N ILE A 4 -8.53 -15.63 17.14
CA ILE A 4 -9.11 -14.69 18.09
C ILE A 4 -10.60 -15.00 18.24
N VAL A 5 -11.02 -15.30 19.49
CA VAL A 5 -12.44 -15.41 19.83
C VAL A 5 -13.01 -14.00 19.92
N LEU A 6 -14.08 -13.74 19.18
CA LEU A 6 -14.76 -12.45 19.13
C LEU A 6 -16.00 -12.50 20.01
N GLU A 7 -16.25 -11.44 20.78
CA GLU A 7 -17.39 -11.35 21.70
C GLU A 7 -18.55 -10.55 21.13
N ASN A 8 -18.28 -9.67 20.13
CA ASN A 8 -19.32 -8.81 19.56
C ASN A 8 -18.99 -8.34 18.12
N ALA A 9 -19.99 -7.76 17.44
CA ALA A 9 -19.86 -7.28 16.05
C ALA A 9 -18.83 -6.16 15.87
N SER A 10 -18.55 -5.35 16.90
CA SER A 10 -17.51 -4.31 16.84
C SER A 10 -16.11 -4.91 16.77
N GLU A 11 -15.87 -6.00 17.47
CA GLU A 11 -14.60 -6.74 17.41
C GLU A 11 -14.42 -7.44 16.07
N GLU A 12 -15.52 -7.92 15.47
CA GLU A 12 -15.49 -8.53 14.14
C GLU A 12 -15.11 -7.51 13.07
N SER A 13 -15.67 -6.29 13.12
CA SER A 13 -15.30 -5.18 12.26
C SER A 13 -13.83 -4.76 12.44
N ALA A 14 -13.36 -4.67 13.68
CA ALA A 14 -11.95 -4.35 13.97
C ALA A 14 -11.01 -5.45 13.46
N LYS A 15 -11.37 -6.72 13.61
CA LYS A 15 -10.61 -7.84 13.04
C LYS A 15 -10.53 -7.76 11.52
N ALA A 16 -11.64 -7.47 10.85
CA ALA A 16 -11.68 -7.32 9.39
C ALA A 16 -10.76 -6.18 8.91
N ALA A 17 -10.79 -5.04 9.60
CA ALA A 17 -9.91 -3.91 9.30
C ALA A 17 -8.42 -4.26 9.46
N ILE A 18 -8.06 -4.99 10.53
CA ILE A 18 -6.68 -5.45 10.75
C ILE A 18 -6.24 -6.45 9.68
N ILE A 19 -7.11 -7.37 9.27
CA ILE A 19 -6.81 -8.33 8.20
C ILE A 19 -6.58 -7.59 6.88
N SER A 20 -7.43 -6.63 6.55
CA SER A 20 -7.29 -5.78 5.36
C SER A 20 -5.95 -5.03 5.37
N GLU A 21 -5.59 -4.40 6.48
CA GLU A 21 -4.32 -3.70 6.66
C GLU A 21 -3.12 -4.64 6.46
N CYS A 22 -3.17 -5.85 7.06
CA CYS A 22 -2.12 -6.85 6.89
C CYS A 22 -1.96 -7.29 5.43
N LYS A 23 -3.06 -7.46 4.70
CA LYS A 23 -3.04 -7.79 3.26
C LYS A 23 -2.43 -6.67 2.44
N ALA A 24 -2.84 -5.43 2.68
CA ALA A 24 -2.31 -4.26 1.99
C ALA A 24 -0.81 -4.07 2.24
N LEU A 25 -0.34 -4.20 3.49
CA LEU A 25 1.07 -4.13 3.84
C LEU A 25 1.88 -5.26 3.22
N LYS A 26 1.36 -6.49 3.24
CA LYS A 26 2.00 -7.64 2.58
C LYS A 26 2.15 -7.40 1.08
N ALA A 27 1.12 -6.89 0.43
CA ALA A 27 1.13 -6.54 -0.99
C ALA A 27 2.16 -5.43 -1.29
N LEU A 28 2.20 -4.37 -0.48
CA LEU A 28 3.18 -3.29 -0.59
C LEU A 28 4.62 -3.83 -0.48
N CYS A 29 4.89 -4.70 0.49
CA CYS A 29 6.20 -5.33 0.65
C CYS A 29 6.56 -6.19 -0.57
N TYR A 30 5.65 -7.03 -1.04
CA TYR A 30 5.89 -7.86 -2.22
C TYR A 30 6.11 -7.02 -3.48
N PHE A 31 5.34 -5.97 -3.68
CA PHE A 31 5.50 -5.11 -4.84
C PHE A 31 6.84 -4.37 -4.83
N ASN A 32 7.27 -3.88 -3.67
CA ASN A 32 8.60 -3.27 -3.54
C ASN A 32 9.73 -4.29 -3.80
N LEU A 33 9.64 -5.49 -3.25
CA LEU A 33 10.61 -6.54 -3.51
C LEU A 33 10.64 -6.91 -5.00
N LEU A 34 9.48 -7.04 -5.64
CA LEU A 34 9.37 -7.35 -7.06
C LEU A 34 10.06 -6.29 -7.92
N ARG A 35 9.80 -5.00 -7.67
CA ARG A 35 10.42 -3.89 -8.42
C ARG A 35 11.93 -3.79 -8.23
N LEU A 36 12.44 -4.18 -7.05
CA LEU A 36 13.86 -4.05 -6.72
C LEU A 36 14.70 -5.27 -7.14
N PHE A 37 14.12 -6.47 -7.15
CA PHE A 37 14.88 -7.72 -7.26
C PHE A 37 14.47 -8.60 -8.45
N ALA A 38 13.50 -8.19 -9.26
CA ALA A 38 13.12 -8.91 -10.47
C ALA A 38 13.31 -8.04 -11.73
N PRO A 39 13.43 -8.65 -12.92
CA PRO A 39 13.34 -7.91 -14.18
C PRO A 39 12.01 -7.18 -14.32
N ALA A 40 11.95 -6.16 -15.19
CA ALA A 40 10.71 -5.46 -15.48
C ALA A 40 9.69 -6.40 -16.15
N TYR A 41 8.42 -6.23 -15.83
CA TYR A 41 7.32 -7.09 -16.30
C TYR A 41 7.24 -7.19 -17.83
N ASP A 42 7.48 -6.10 -18.54
CA ASP A 42 7.41 -6.01 -20.00
C ASP A 42 8.48 -6.79 -20.73
N LYS A 43 9.55 -7.20 -20.05
CA LYS A 43 10.65 -7.95 -20.64
C LYS A 43 10.36 -9.44 -20.73
N ASP A 44 9.94 -10.04 -19.62
CA ASP A 44 9.62 -11.46 -19.53
C ASP A 44 8.77 -11.71 -18.27
N PRO A 45 7.43 -11.76 -18.38
CA PRO A 45 6.55 -12.06 -17.25
C PRO A 45 6.77 -13.45 -16.63
N GLN A 46 7.37 -14.39 -17.38
CA GLN A 46 7.66 -15.74 -16.91
C GLN A 46 9.01 -15.86 -16.20
N ALA A 47 9.85 -14.81 -16.24
CA ALA A 47 11.10 -14.80 -15.50
C ALA A 47 10.88 -14.90 -13.99
N ASP A 48 11.95 -15.28 -13.27
CA ASP A 48 11.94 -15.37 -11.82
C ASP A 48 11.60 -14.01 -11.16
N GLY A 49 10.45 -13.96 -10.50
CA GLY A 49 10.01 -12.86 -9.67
C GLY A 49 10.59 -12.91 -8.25
N ILE A 50 9.75 -12.98 -7.25
CA ILE A 50 10.12 -13.07 -5.83
C ILE A 50 9.59 -14.35 -5.19
N VAL A 51 10.01 -14.60 -3.95
CA VAL A 51 9.43 -15.67 -3.13
C VAL A 51 8.14 -15.16 -2.51
N LEU A 52 7.03 -15.82 -2.81
CA LEU A 52 5.74 -15.59 -2.17
C LEU A 52 5.65 -16.45 -0.92
N LYS A 53 5.87 -15.86 0.25
CA LYS A 53 5.87 -16.56 1.53
C LYS A 53 4.48 -16.53 2.16
N GLU A 54 3.88 -17.70 2.40
CA GLU A 54 2.53 -17.81 2.97
C GLU A 54 2.55 -18.13 4.46
N ARG A 55 3.59 -18.80 4.96
CA ARG A 55 3.67 -19.27 6.35
C ARG A 55 4.88 -18.72 7.07
N LEU A 56 4.76 -18.57 8.38
CA LEU A 56 5.89 -18.30 9.27
C LEU A 56 6.75 -19.55 9.41
N GLY A 57 8.06 -19.37 9.54
CA GLY A 57 9.00 -20.47 9.75
C GLY A 57 10.12 -20.51 8.72
N LEU A 58 11.01 -21.48 8.90
CA LEU A 58 12.13 -21.71 7.99
C LEU A 58 11.64 -22.58 6.83
N GLU A 59 11.46 -21.95 5.68
CA GLU A 59 11.08 -22.58 4.40
C GLU A 59 12.08 -22.14 3.33
N PHE A 60 12.28 -22.98 2.33
CA PHE A 60 13.14 -22.69 1.16
C PHE A 60 12.29 -22.74 -0.13
N PRO A 61 11.23 -21.93 -0.27
CA PRO A 61 10.40 -21.93 -1.45
C PRO A 61 11.20 -21.37 -2.65
N LYS A 62 10.84 -21.84 -3.84
CA LYS A 62 11.36 -21.27 -5.08
C LYS A 62 10.79 -19.87 -5.31
N ARG A 63 11.46 -19.09 -6.14
CA ARG A 63 10.89 -17.84 -6.68
C ARG A 63 9.69 -18.18 -7.57
N SER A 64 8.64 -17.41 -7.45
CA SER A 64 7.50 -17.46 -8.36
C SER A 64 7.79 -16.65 -9.61
N SER A 65 7.06 -16.88 -10.70
CA SER A 65 7.15 -16.03 -11.89
C SER A 65 6.74 -14.59 -11.56
N ILE A 66 7.18 -13.62 -12.36
CA ILE A 66 6.77 -12.22 -12.20
C ILE A 66 5.24 -12.11 -12.36
N GLU A 67 4.64 -12.84 -13.30
CA GLU A 67 3.20 -12.88 -13.52
C GLU A 67 2.44 -13.43 -12.31
N ASP A 68 2.90 -14.52 -11.70
CA ASP A 68 2.32 -15.06 -10.46
C ASP A 68 2.45 -14.07 -9.31
N CYS A 69 3.59 -13.37 -9.20
CA CYS A 69 3.79 -12.34 -8.19
C CYS A 69 2.81 -11.18 -8.36
N VAL A 70 2.64 -10.67 -9.58
CA VAL A 70 1.66 -9.61 -9.90
C VAL A 70 0.24 -10.06 -9.58
N SER A 71 -0.12 -11.29 -9.94
CA SER A 71 -1.42 -11.88 -9.65
C SER A 71 -1.69 -11.98 -8.13
N ALA A 72 -0.71 -12.46 -7.37
CA ALA A 72 -0.82 -12.57 -5.92
C ALA A 72 -0.94 -11.19 -5.24
N ILE A 73 -0.15 -10.20 -5.67
CA ILE A 73 -0.21 -8.83 -5.17
C ILE A 73 -1.57 -8.20 -5.49
N ARG A 74 -2.07 -8.38 -6.72
CA ARG A 74 -3.40 -7.91 -7.14
C ARG A 74 -4.52 -8.50 -6.27
N THR A 75 -4.47 -9.78 -6.00
CA THR A 75 -5.45 -10.47 -5.15
C THR A 75 -5.44 -9.87 -3.73
N LEU A 76 -4.27 -9.73 -3.11
CA LEU A 76 -4.14 -9.15 -1.77
C LEU A 76 -4.70 -7.72 -1.71
N LEU A 77 -4.39 -6.89 -2.71
CA LEU A 77 -4.87 -5.50 -2.77
C LEU A 77 -6.38 -5.43 -3.02
N THR A 78 -6.91 -6.27 -3.91
CA THR A 78 -8.36 -6.32 -4.19
C THR A 78 -9.14 -6.72 -2.94
N GLU A 79 -8.70 -7.76 -2.25
CA GLU A 79 -9.31 -8.19 -0.98
C GLU A 79 -9.17 -7.11 0.13
N ALA A 80 -8.06 -6.36 0.15
CA ALA A 80 -7.89 -5.25 1.08
C ALA A 80 -8.81 -4.06 0.75
N ALA A 81 -9.12 -3.82 -0.52
CA ALA A 81 -9.98 -2.73 -0.96
C ALA A 81 -11.46 -2.92 -0.58
N ASP A 82 -11.90 -4.17 -0.36
CA ASP A 82 -13.27 -4.49 0.06
C ASP A 82 -13.60 -4.04 1.50
N THR A 83 -12.57 -3.69 2.28
CA THR A 83 -12.73 -3.26 3.66
C THR A 83 -12.45 -1.76 3.76
N GLU A 84 -13.39 -1.00 4.32
CA GLU A 84 -13.18 0.42 4.62
C GLU A 84 -12.24 0.58 5.81
N ASN A 85 -10.97 0.81 5.54
CA ASN A 85 -10.03 1.25 6.56
C ASN A 85 -10.23 2.74 6.82
N ALA A 86 -10.31 3.12 8.11
CA ALA A 86 -10.51 4.51 8.50
C ALA A 86 -9.35 5.39 7.97
N PRO A 87 -9.64 6.37 7.09
CA PRO A 87 -8.60 7.19 6.44
C PRO A 87 -7.89 8.15 7.41
N GLU A 88 -8.38 8.27 8.64
CA GLU A 88 -7.94 9.25 9.62
C GLU A 88 -6.81 8.75 10.54
N LYS A 89 -6.49 7.47 10.52
CA LYS A 89 -5.38 6.94 11.31
C LYS A 89 -4.08 7.06 10.54
N ASN A 90 -3.22 7.95 10.98
CA ASN A 90 -1.87 8.06 10.45
C ASN A 90 -1.13 6.71 10.51
N GLY A 91 -0.53 6.32 9.40
CA GLY A 91 0.22 5.07 9.29
C GLY A 91 -0.62 3.86 8.88
N TRP A 92 -1.92 4.00 8.67
CA TRP A 92 -2.79 2.95 8.13
C TRP A 92 -3.00 3.14 6.63
N LEU A 93 -3.05 2.03 5.90
CA LEU A 93 -3.37 2.04 4.48
C LEU A 93 -4.89 2.18 4.31
N SER A 94 -5.34 3.38 3.99
CA SER A 94 -6.75 3.64 3.66
C SER A 94 -7.14 2.93 2.35
N GLN A 95 -8.44 2.82 2.09
CA GLN A 95 -8.95 2.31 0.81
C GLN A 95 -8.37 3.10 -0.38
N THR A 96 -8.22 4.41 -0.26
CA THR A 96 -7.59 5.28 -1.28
C THR A 96 -6.12 4.90 -1.50
N ALA A 97 -5.38 4.56 -0.42
CA ALA A 97 -4.00 4.08 -0.54
C ALA A 97 -3.92 2.71 -1.24
N VAL A 98 -4.89 1.83 -0.99
CA VAL A 98 -4.99 0.54 -1.68
C VAL A 98 -5.28 0.74 -3.18
N TYR A 99 -6.19 1.66 -3.54
CA TYR A 99 -6.44 2.00 -4.95
C TYR A 99 -5.20 2.60 -5.62
N TYR A 100 -4.42 3.40 -4.90
CA TYR A 100 -3.15 3.91 -5.41
C TYR A 100 -2.18 2.77 -5.73
N LEU A 101 -2.01 1.81 -4.81
CA LEU A 101 -1.16 0.64 -5.04
C LEU A 101 -1.64 -0.24 -6.19
N LEU A 102 -2.97 -0.39 -6.35
CA LEU A 102 -3.56 -1.09 -7.50
C LEU A 102 -3.26 -0.35 -8.81
N ALA A 103 -3.42 0.97 -8.84
CA ALA A 103 -3.10 1.76 -10.02
C ALA A 103 -1.63 1.61 -10.42
N GLU A 104 -0.70 1.68 -9.46
CA GLU A 104 0.74 1.47 -9.72
C GLU A 104 1.04 0.04 -10.20
N LEU A 105 0.41 -0.97 -9.60
CA LEU A 105 0.58 -2.37 -10.02
C LEU A 105 0.10 -2.60 -11.45
N GLU A 106 -1.07 -2.04 -11.80
CA GLU A 106 -1.62 -2.18 -13.16
C GLU A 106 -0.78 -1.41 -14.19
N LEU A 107 -0.23 -0.26 -13.84
CA LEU A 107 0.76 0.44 -14.68
C LEU A 107 2.01 -0.42 -14.90
N TYR A 108 2.54 -1.04 -13.83
CA TYR A 108 3.70 -1.92 -13.90
C TYR A 108 3.42 -3.14 -14.80
N ALA A 109 2.21 -3.68 -14.74
CA ALA A 109 1.77 -4.82 -15.57
C ALA A 109 1.29 -4.42 -16.98
N GLY A 110 1.36 -3.14 -17.37
CA GLY A 110 0.92 -2.65 -18.69
C GLY A 110 -0.60 -2.62 -18.87
N GLN A 111 -1.38 -2.77 -17.80
CA GLN A 111 -2.84 -2.77 -17.80
C GLN A 111 -3.39 -1.34 -17.63
N TYR A 112 -3.08 -0.47 -18.58
CA TYR A 112 -3.34 0.98 -18.50
C TYR A 112 -4.82 1.33 -18.28
N GLY A 113 -5.74 0.56 -18.87
CA GLY A 113 -7.18 0.75 -18.65
C GLY A 113 -7.60 0.51 -17.21
N GLN A 114 -7.08 -0.54 -16.55
CA GLN A 114 -7.35 -0.81 -15.15
C GLN A 114 -6.69 0.21 -14.22
N ALA A 115 -5.47 0.62 -14.55
CA ALA A 115 -4.78 1.68 -13.83
C ALA A 115 -5.59 3.00 -13.82
N ALA A 116 -6.17 3.38 -14.98
CA ALA A 116 -7.02 4.56 -15.10
C ALA A 116 -8.28 4.46 -14.21
N ILE A 117 -8.95 3.30 -14.18
CA ILE A 117 -10.13 3.07 -13.33
C ILE A 117 -9.81 3.26 -11.85
N TYR A 118 -8.67 2.75 -11.36
CA TYR A 118 -8.26 2.96 -9.97
C TYR A 118 -7.85 4.40 -9.70
N ALA A 119 -7.20 5.07 -10.65
CA ALA A 119 -6.87 6.49 -10.52
C ALA A 119 -8.14 7.36 -10.44
N GLU A 120 -9.18 7.08 -11.23
CA GLU A 120 -10.46 7.76 -11.17
C GLU A 120 -11.12 7.63 -9.79
N LYS A 121 -11.13 6.43 -9.20
CA LYS A 121 -11.63 6.21 -7.83
C LYS A 121 -10.91 7.06 -6.77
N ILE A 122 -9.62 7.33 -6.97
CA ILE A 122 -8.86 8.22 -6.08
C ILE A 122 -9.30 9.66 -6.28
N LEU A 123 -9.46 10.09 -7.54
CA LEU A 123 -9.86 11.45 -7.90
C LEU A 123 -11.28 11.79 -7.44
N GLU A 124 -12.19 10.83 -7.40
CA GLU A 124 -13.54 11.00 -6.84
C GLU A 124 -13.54 11.46 -5.36
N GLN A 125 -12.49 11.13 -4.63
CA GLN A 125 -12.29 11.53 -3.23
C GLN A 125 -11.46 12.80 -3.08
N ALA A 126 -10.91 13.33 -4.18
CA ALA A 126 -10.10 14.54 -4.15
C ALA A 126 -10.99 15.78 -3.99
N THR A 127 -10.44 16.79 -3.32
CA THR A 127 -11.10 18.08 -3.15
C THR A 127 -10.35 19.15 -3.94
N ASP A 128 -11.05 20.16 -4.47
CA ASP A 128 -10.47 21.21 -5.32
C ASP A 128 -9.31 21.96 -4.68
N ASP A 129 -9.30 22.09 -3.35
CA ASP A 129 -8.23 22.74 -2.61
C ASP A 129 -6.89 21.98 -2.64
N MET A 130 -6.90 20.67 -2.95
CA MET A 130 -5.69 19.88 -3.11
C MET A 130 -4.84 20.31 -4.29
N PHE A 131 -5.47 20.85 -5.33
CA PHE A 131 -4.81 21.27 -6.58
C PHE A 131 -4.37 22.74 -6.57
N THR A 132 -4.52 23.43 -5.44
CA THR A 132 -4.05 24.80 -5.26
C THR A 132 -2.62 24.86 -4.74
N VAL A 133 -1.93 26.00 -4.93
CA VAL A 133 -0.60 26.24 -4.35
C VAL A 133 -0.63 26.15 -2.82
N ALA A 134 -1.70 26.65 -2.20
CA ALA A 134 -1.88 26.56 -0.73
C ALA A 134 -2.10 25.10 -0.28
N GLY A 135 -2.86 24.30 -1.03
CA GLY A 135 -3.04 22.87 -0.78
C GLY A 135 -1.73 22.10 -0.87
N TYR A 136 -0.94 22.38 -1.92
CA TYR A 136 0.39 21.78 -2.08
C TYR A 136 1.35 22.10 -0.92
N LYS A 137 1.38 23.34 -0.44
CA LYS A 137 2.18 23.71 0.73
C LYS A 137 1.74 22.93 1.98
N ARG A 138 0.44 22.77 2.21
CA ARG A 138 -0.10 22.00 3.36
C ARG A 138 0.33 20.55 3.37
N LEU A 139 0.62 19.93 2.22
CA LEU A 139 1.16 18.56 2.16
C LEU A 139 2.45 18.39 2.97
N TRP A 140 3.26 19.44 3.03
CA TRP A 140 4.56 19.43 3.69
C TRP A 140 4.52 20.00 5.11
N GLU A 141 3.58 20.86 5.39
CA GLU A 141 3.48 21.62 6.66
C GLU A 141 2.62 20.91 7.72
N THR A 142 1.64 20.08 7.30
CA THR A 142 0.68 19.46 8.23
C THR A 142 0.62 17.95 8.10
N ALA A 143 0.54 17.26 9.24
CA ALA A 143 0.41 15.80 9.27
C ALA A 143 -0.95 15.31 8.73
N SER A 144 -2.00 16.14 8.80
CA SER A 144 -3.38 15.80 8.45
C SER A 144 -3.86 16.47 7.17
N CYS A 145 -3.05 16.50 6.12
CA CYS A 145 -3.47 17.05 4.84
C CYS A 145 -4.30 16.04 4.04
N LYS A 146 -5.46 16.44 3.53
CA LYS A 146 -6.33 15.59 2.70
C LYS A 146 -5.67 15.09 1.41
N GLY A 147 -4.70 15.85 0.85
CA GLY A 147 -3.92 15.43 -0.31
C GLY A 147 -2.89 14.33 -0.04
N ARG A 148 -2.69 13.96 1.23
CA ARG A 148 -1.77 12.89 1.58
C ARG A 148 -2.52 11.57 1.63
N ILE A 149 -2.27 10.71 0.65
CA ILE A 149 -2.92 9.40 0.53
C ILE A 149 -2.39 8.43 1.59
N PHE A 150 -1.07 8.41 1.80
CA PHE A 150 -0.42 7.54 2.77
C PHE A 150 0.93 8.13 3.20
N ALA A 151 1.25 8.01 4.48
CA ALA A 151 2.58 8.32 5.01
C ALA A 151 2.85 7.51 6.27
N PHE A 152 4.05 6.99 6.42
CA PHE A 152 4.50 6.48 7.71
C PHE A 152 4.65 7.64 8.69
N TYR A 153 3.97 7.53 9.82
CA TYR A 153 4.08 8.52 10.87
C TYR A 153 5.28 8.21 11.76
N THR A 154 6.14 9.20 11.93
CA THR A 154 7.20 9.16 12.94
C THR A 154 7.00 10.30 13.92
N ALA A 155 7.27 10.08 15.21
CA ALA A 155 7.23 11.15 16.21
C ALA A 155 8.27 12.23 15.85
N LYS A 156 7.96 13.51 16.15
CA LYS A 156 8.85 14.65 15.85
C LYS A 156 10.29 14.48 16.33
N SER A 157 10.50 13.77 17.44
CA SER A 157 11.82 13.46 17.98
C SER A 157 12.70 12.63 17.04
N TYR A 158 12.09 11.77 16.22
CA TYR A 158 12.84 10.94 15.27
C TYR A 158 13.35 11.73 14.07
N TYR A 159 12.62 12.76 13.64
CA TYR A 159 13.07 13.65 12.55
C TYR A 159 14.18 14.60 13.00
N ALA A 160 14.21 14.99 14.25
CA ALA A 160 15.27 15.85 14.79
C ALA A 160 16.63 15.14 14.82
N ASP A 161 16.64 13.82 15.00
CA ASP A 161 17.88 13.02 15.03
C ASP A 161 18.42 12.71 13.63
N ILE A 162 17.59 12.83 12.58
CA ILE A 162 17.98 12.62 11.18
C ILE A 162 18.34 13.93 10.47
N GLN A 163 17.96 15.08 11.02
CA GLN A 163 18.46 16.35 10.50
C GLN A 163 19.96 16.41 10.72
N PHE A 164 20.69 16.27 9.64
CA PHE A 164 22.11 16.52 9.60
C PHE A 164 22.42 17.79 10.37
N ASN A 165 23.23 17.69 11.41
CA ASN A 165 23.82 18.84 12.03
C ASN A 165 24.75 19.52 11.02
N GLU A 166 24.20 20.35 10.16
CA GLU A 166 24.97 21.33 9.39
C GLU A 166 25.37 22.50 10.32
N THR A 167 26.08 22.18 11.39
CA THR A 167 26.74 23.21 12.20
C THR A 167 28.11 22.68 12.59
N SER A 168 29.04 22.83 11.67
CA SER A 168 30.48 23.03 11.99
C SER A 168 31.16 23.70 10.82
#